data_98cae8594555781f1f4324d71bf68cd7
#
_entry.id   98cae8594555781f1f4324d71bf68cd7
#
_cell.length_a   1.000
_cell.length_b   1.000
_cell.length_c   1.000
_cell.angle_alpha   90.00
_cell.angle_beta   90.00
_cell.angle_gamma   90.00
#
_symmetry.space_group_name_H-M   'P 1'
#
loop_
_entity.id
_entity.type
_entity.pdbx_description
1 polymer ?
#
loop_
_entity_poly.entity_id
_entity_poly.type
_entity_poly.pdbx_seq_one_letter_code
_entity_poly.pdbx_strand_id
1 'polypeptide(L)'
;ILRSDWSSDVCSSDLGRSTGVQVSMKRIEKDSYARERGSGSRGGDRNHRKRKRIRRRGGNLFVIHLVLLSLIGVIVLFILVRTYLWNQKQSVEVTEDTKGDYEVEVEDLLFLGQRDLKKNPYRTILCLGNDPFSDERGEGGLADRIAKKTGAKVYNAAFPGSRVAAKSAGYSGNDPIDLFGFLYVTSYLKAGNLGVLADNLSSFQDERYAQALQVLQDGAFGEPDLIAIMYDGTDYLTGAPPFANQNDSDPVTFAGALNLGLSALKEKWPKATIVVLSMPYCLSRNADGTYGDGDTENLGNGKLPVYWTKEHDVCEMQGVSFIDNYYGLIS
;
A
#
# COMPACT_ATOMS: atom_id res chain seq x y z
N ILE A 1 32.46 7.24 0.22
CA ILE A 1 32.04 8.51 -0.40
C ILE A 1 31.91 8.26 -1.90
N LEU A 2 30.76 7.84 -2.37
CA LEU A 2 30.37 7.84 -3.77
C LEU A 2 28.96 8.41 -3.83
N ARG A 3 28.86 9.74 -3.95
CA ARG A 3 27.65 10.38 -4.46
C ARG A 3 27.56 9.99 -5.93
N SER A 4 26.64 9.13 -6.27
CA SER A 4 26.20 8.94 -7.63
C SER A 4 25.15 10.01 -7.92
N ASP A 5 25.49 10.95 -8.80
CA ASP A 5 24.51 11.90 -9.34
C ASP A 5 23.52 11.12 -10.22
N TRP A 6 22.35 10.85 -9.66
CA TRP A 6 21.24 10.27 -10.39
C TRP A 6 20.40 11.41 -10.97
N SER A 7 20.69 11.82 -12.17
CA SER A 7 19.79 12.66 -12.95
C SER A 7 18.89 11.76 -13.79
N SER A 8 17.70 11.47 -13.30
CA SER A 8 16.64 10.96 -14.14
C SER A 8 16.02 12.15 -14.88
N ASP A 9 16.33 12.30 -16.16
CA ASP A 9 15.61 13.19 -17.05
C ASP A 9 14.19 12.65 -17.26
N VAL A 10 13.27 13.07 -16.40
CA VAL A 10 11.86 12.82 -16.61
C VAL A 10 11.37 13.77 -17.69
N CYS A 11 11.06 13.23 -18.86
CA CYS A 11 10.41 13.92 -19.96
C CYS A 11 9.14 14.62 -19.48
N SER A 12 9.17 15.95 -19.43
CA SER A 12 7.97 16.78 -19.34
C SER A 12 7.29 16.80 -20.69
N SER A 13 6.21 16.05 -20.85
CA SER A 13 5.27 16.21 -21.95
C SER A 13 4.17 17.18 -21.52
N ASP A 14 4.03 18.24 -22.32
CA ASP A 14 3.00 19.27 -22.29
C ASP A 14 1.60 18.72 -22.01
N LEU A 15 0.97 19.18 -20.93
CA LEU A 15 -0.47 19.10 -20.77
C LEU A 15 -1.12 20.42 -21.13
N GLY A 16 -1.69 20.42 -22.34
CA GLY A 16 -2.53 21.46 -22.87
C GLY A 16 -3.79 21.70 -22.03
N ARG A 17 -4.16 22.95 -21.99
CA ARG A 17 -5.39 23.55 -21.47
C ARG A 17 -6.63 22.70 -21.79
N SER A 18 -7.43 22.39 -20.79
CA SER A 18 -8.84 22.06 -20.97
C SER A 18 -9.71 22.90 -20.04
N THR A 19 -10.59 23.59 -20.69
CA THR A 19 -11.67 24.47 -20.31
C THR A 19 -12.58 23.96 -19.19
N GLY A 20 -12.97 24.92 -18.33
CA GLY A 20 -13.88 24.69 -17.21
C GLY A 20 -15.28 24.25 -17.63
N VAL A 21 -15.80 23.34 -16.85
CA VAL A 21 -17.24 23.03 -16.82
C VAL A 21 -17.74 23.34 -15.41
N GLN A 22 -18.54 24.40 -15.32
CA GLN A 22 -19.31 24.70 -14.11
C GLN A 22 -20.45 23.68 -13.97
N VAL A 23 -20.46 22.94 -12.88
CA VAL A 23 -21.63 22.14 -12.49
C VAL A 23 -22.46 22.91 -11.49
N SER A 24 -23.65 23.33 -11.97
CA SER A 24 -24.71 24.02 -11.22
C SER A 24 -25.33 23.07 -10.19
N MET A 25 -25.26 23.43 -8.90
CA MET A 25 -26.05 22.78 -7.84
C MET A 25 -27.51 23.18 -7.95
N LYS A 26 -28.39 22.25 -8.26
CA LYS A 26 -29.84 22.40 -8.09
C LYS A 26 -30.23 22.11 -6.64
N ARG A 27 -30.73 23.16 -6.01
CA ARG A 27 -31.41 23.17 -4.71
C ARG A 27 -32.76 22.45 -4.87
N ILE A 28 -33.00 21.41 -4.06
CA ILE A 28 -34.32 20.78 -3.98
C ILE A 28 -35.11 21.50 -2.87
N GLU A 29 -36.17 22.11 -3.28
CA GLU A 29 -37.14 22.87 -2.48
C GLU A 29 -38.12 21.89 -1.78
N LYS A 30 -38.41 22.18 -0.51
CA LYS A 30 -39.44 21.51 0.28
C LYS A 30 -40.79 22.02 -0.15
N ASP A 31 -41.66 21.16 -0.63
CA ASP A 31 -43.07 21.44 -0.74
C ASP A 31 -43.82 20.86 0.46
N SER A 32 -44.42 21.81 1.14
CA SER A 32 -45.42 21.64 2.19
C SER A 32 -46.80 21.47 1.57
N TYR A 33 -47.56 20.48 1.95
CA TYR A 33 -49.00 20.46 1.72
C TYR A 33 -49.79 20.48 3.01
N ALA A 34 -50.66 21.49 3.07
CA ALA A 34 -51.58 21.74 4.14
C ALA A 34 -52.94 21.05 3.86
N ARG A 35 -53.51 20.60 4.94
CA ARG A 35 -54.90 20.76 5.40
C ARG A 35 -56.04 20.53 4.41
N GLU A 36 -56.87 19.54 4.69
CA GLU A 36 -58.32 19.72 4.58
C GLU A 36 -59.09 19.09 5.73
N ARG A 37 -60.05 19.90 6.23
CA ARG A 37 -61.00 19.56 7.28
C ARG A 37 -62.25 18.96 6.63
N GLY A 38 -62.80 17.95 7.25
CA GLY A 38 -64.16 17.50 6.95
C GLY A 38 -64.91 17.17 8.25
N SER A 39 -65.92 17.92 8.50
CA SER A 39 -66.85 17.85 9.62
C SER A 39 -68.00 16.88 9.32
N GLY A 40 -68.58 16.28 10.37
CA GLY A 40 -69.91 15.61 10.33
C GLY A 40 -69.98 14.49 11.41
N SER A 41 -70.55 14.73 12.50
CA SER A 41 -71.92 14.78 12.99
C SER A 41 -72.49 13.42 13.41
N ARG A 42 -72.78 13.35 14.71
CA ARG A 42 -73.88 12.72 15.43
C ARG A 42 -74.10 11.19 15.39
N GLY A 43 -74.27 10.65 16.59
CA GLY A 43 -75.09 9.48 16.87
C GLY A 43 -74.65 8.75 18.15
N GLY A 44 -75.39 8.98 19.26
CA GLY A 44 -75.15 8.35 20.51
C GLY A 44 -75.57 6.88 20.52
N ASP A 45 -75.00 6.12 21.39
CA ASP A 45 -75.82 5.27 22.25
C ASP A 45 -75.04 4.77 23.50
N ARG A 46 -75.74 4.72 24.58
CA ARG A 46 -75.29 4.28 25.89
C ARG A 46 -75.24 2.77 25.93
N ASN A 47 -74.14 2.21 26.39
CA ASN A 47 -74.28 0.94 27.16
C ASN A 47 -73.14 0.76 28.16
N HIS A 48 -73.53 0.65 29.40
CA HIS A 48 -72.72 0.22 30.49
C HIS A 48 -72.12 -1.17 30.23
N ARG A 49 -70.84 -1.35 30.49
CA ARG A 49 -70.36 -2.64 31.05
C ARG A 49 -68.90 -2.50 31.60
N LYS A 50 -68.89 -2.72 32.93
CA LYS A 50 -67.87 -3.39 33.74
C LYS A 50 -66.39 -3.06 33.49
N ARG A 51 -65.79 -2.22 34.35
CA ARG A 51 -64.40 -2.07 34.62
C ARG A 51 -63.74 -3.40 35.06
N LYS A 52 -63.03 -4.11 34.18
CA LYS A 52 -62.03 -5.09 34.59
C LYS A 52 -60.71 -4.35 34.89
N ARG A 53 -60.29 -4.43 36.15
CA ARG A 53 -58.96 -4.00 36.61
C ARG A 53 -57.90 -4.83 35.86
N ILE A 54 -57.20 -4.23 34.86
CA ILE A 54 -55.98 -4.82 34.28
C ILE A 54 -54.86 -4.48 35.26
N ARG A 55 -54.36 -5.50 35.94
CA ARG A 55 -53.20 -5.45 36.80
C ARG A 55 -51.99 -4.97 35.94
N ARG A 56 -51.39 -3.87 36.37
CA ARG A 56 -50.14 -3.33 35.81
C ARG A 56 -49.01 -4.38 35.88
N ARG A 57 -48.66 -4.96 34.75
CA ARG A 57 -47.43 -5.75 34.52
C ARG A 57 -46.38 -4.87 33.83
N GLY A 58 -46.19 -3.65 34.33
CA GLY A 58 -45.31 -2.67 33.70
C GLY A 58 -43.91 -2.54 34.33
N GLY A 59 -43.66 -3.22 35.46
CA GLY A 59 -42.37 -3.05 36.18
C GLY A 59 -41.18 -3.73 35.52
N ASN A 60 -41.37 -4.88 34.88
CA ASN A 60 -40.26 -5.65 34.36
C ASN A 60 -39.72 -5.12 32.99
N LEU A 61 -40.56 -4.53 32.17
CA LEU A 61 -40.16 -3.95 30.88
C LEU A 61 -39.25 -2.72 31.09
N PHE A 62 -39.57 -1.87 32.05
CA PHE A 62 -38.74 -0.71 32.38
C PHE A 62 -37.34 -1.10 32.87
N VAL A 63 -37.28 -2.11 33.76
CA VAL A 63 -35.99 -2.63 34.26
C VAL A 63 -35.15 -3.24 33.11
N ILE A 64 -35.79 -4.00 32.21
CA ILE A 64 -35.13 -4.57 31.04
C ILE A 64 -34.55 -3.48 30.13
N HIS A 65 -35.29 -2.41 29.86
CA HIS A 65 -34.80 -1.28 29.06
C HIS A 65 -33.63 -0.56 29.74
N LEU A 66 -33.67 -0.41 31.05
CA LEU A 66 -32.64 0.24 31.85
C LEU A 66 -31.33 -0.58 31.84
N VAL A 67 -31.44 -1.90 31.95
CA VAL A 67 -30.31 -2.84 31.84
C VAL A 67 -29.72 -2.82 30.39
N LEU A 68 -30.57 -2.80 29.37
CA LEU A 68 -30.13 -2.75 27.97
C LEU A 68 -29.41 -1.44 27.64
N LEU A 69 -29.96 -0.31 28.15
CA LEU A 69 -29.31 1.00 27.99
C LEU A 69 -27.96 1.08 28.72
N SER A 70 -27.83 0.48 29.92
CA SER A 70 -26.58 0.44 30.64
C SER A 70 -25.53 -0.42 29.90
N LEU A 71 -25.95 -1.55 29.31
CA LEU A 71 -25.06 -2.43 28.53
C LEU A 71 -24.55 -1.74 27.27
N ILE A 72 -25.45 -1.03 26.57
CA ILE A 72 -25.06 -0.22 25.39
C ILE A 72 -24.08 0.89 25.82
N GLY A 73 -24.32 1.55 26.95
CA GLY A 73 -23.42 2.57 27.48
C GLY A 73 -22.00 2.03 27.79
N VAL A 74 -21.93 0.82 28.36
CA VAL A 74 -20.63 0.16 28.62
C VAL A 74 -19.91 -0.19 27.31
N ILE A 75 -20.63 -0.71 26.31
CA ILE A 75 -20.04 -1.04 24.99
C ILE A 75 -19.51 0.22 24.30
N VAL A 76 -20.30 1.29 24.30
CA VAL A 76 -19.89 2.58 23.71
C VAL A 76 -18.65 3.13 24.43
N LEU A 77 -18.64 3.10 25.77
CA LEU A 77 -17.49 3.52 26.55
C LEU A 77 -16.24 2.68 26.22
N PHE A 78 -16.40 1.37 26.10
CA PHE A 78 -15.30 0.47 25.73
C PHE A 78 -14.75 0.78 24.33
N ILE A 79 -15.63 1.03 23.36
CA ILE A 79 -15.23 1.42 22.01
C ILE A 79 -14.49 2.77 22.04
N LEU A 80 -15.00 3.76 22.76
CA LEU A 80 -14.36 5.07 22.89
C LEU A 80 -12.98 4.99 23.56
N VAL A 81 -12.85 4.21 24.63
CA VAL A 81 -11.57 3.99 25.32
C VAL A 81 -10.59 3.28 24.39
N ARG A 82 -11.03 2.25 23.68
CA ARG A 82 -10.20 1.51 22.74
C ARG A 82 -9.75 2.38 21.56
N THR A 83 -10.67 3.20 21.01
CA THR A 83 -10.36 4.14 19.94
C THR A 83 -9.38 5.23 20.41
N TYR A 84 -9.59 5.72 21.65
CA TYR A 84 -8.69 6.70 22.25
C TYR A 84 -7.27 6.14 22.49
N LEU A 85 -7.17 4.92 23.04
CA LEU A 85 -5.90 4.24 23.26
C LEU A 85 -5.21 3.88 21.92
N TRP A 86 -6.00 3.53 20.90
CA TRP A 86 -5.45 3.27 19.57
C TRP A 86 -4.95 4.55 18.90
N ASN A 87 -5.70 5.64 19.03
CA ASN A 87 -5.29 6.95 18.50
C ASN A 87 -4.04 7.51 19.22
N GLN A 88 -3.87 7.23 20.54
CA GLN A 88 -2.64 7.58 21.25
C GLN A 88 -1.42 6.77 20.78
N LYS A 89 -1.62 5.54 20.33
CA LYS A 89 -0.52 4.74 19.73
C LYS A 89 -0.15 5.20 18.31
N GLN A 90 -1.05 5.92 17.62
CA GLN A 90 -0.80 6.44 16.27
C GLN A 90 -0.37 7.90 16.26
N SER A 91 -0.54 8.63 17.35
CA SER A 91 0.05 9.95 17.50
C SER A 91 1.48 9.83 18.06
N VAL A 92 2.40 9.35 17.24
CA VAL A 92 3.77 9.83 17.35
C VAL A 92 3.70 11.26 16.85
N GLU A 93 3.43 12.20 17.75
CA GLU A 93 3.76 13.60 17.52
C GLU A 93 5.27 13.61 17.28
N VAL A 94 5.67 13.76 16.04
CA VAL A 94 7.00 14.25 15.70
C VAL A 94 7.01 15.70 16.20
N THR A 95 7.37 15.87 17.45
CA THR A 95 7.67 17.19 18.00
C THR A 95 8.85 17.72 17.21
N GLU A 96 8.66 18.83 16.54
CA GLU A 96 9.66 19.60 15.77
C GLU A 96 10.78 20.19 16.62
N ASP A 97 11.08 19.67 17.78
CA ASP A 97 12.13 20.15 18.65
C ASP A 97 13.00 19.00 19.12
N THR A 98 13.99 18.70 18.32
CA THR A 98 15.34 18.40 18.82
C THR A 98 16.29 18.21 17.64
N LYS A 99 17.15 19.17 17.40
CA LYS A 99 18.50 18.92 16.85
C LYS A 99 19.28 18.16 17.95
N GLY A 100 18.95 16.89 18.12
CA GLY A 100 19.70 15.93 18.88
C GLY A 100 20.25 14.92 17.89
N ASP A 101 21.49 14.50 18.07
CA ASP A 101 22.04 13.34 17.37
C ASP A 101 21.13 12.15 17.63
N TYR A 102 20.21 11.86 16.70
CA TYR A 102 19.48 10.62 16.69
C TYR A 102 20.44 9.56 16.15
N GLU A 103 20.88 8.66 17.01
CA GLU A 103 21.32 7.36 16.52
C GLU A 103 20.08 6.69 15.93
N VAL A 104 19.98 6.72 14.61
CA VAL A 104 18.95 5.97 13.90
C VAL A 104 19.39 4.52 13.91
N GLU A 105 18.69 3.67 14.64
CA GLU A 105 18.95 2.26 14.64
C GLU A 105 18.48 1.66 13.31
N VAL A 106 19.37 0.89 12.66
CA VAL A 106 19.04 0.09 11.49
C VAL A 106 18.13 -1.06 11.93
N GLU A 107 16.97 -1.18 11.32
CA GLU A 107 15.97 -2.19 11.68
C GLU A 107 15.88 -3.31 10.63
N ASP A 108 16.81 -4.25 10.69
CA ASP A 108 16.75 -5.45 9.85
C ASP A 108 15.84 -6.52 10.47
N LEU A 109 14.89 -7.05 9.68
CA LEU A 109 14.15 -8.28 9.99
C LEU A 109 14.77 -9.43 9.20
N LEU A 110 15.57 -10.26 9.84
CA LEU A 110 16.32 -11.32 9.15
C LEU A 110 15.78 -12.72 9.51
N PHE A 111 15.06 -13.33 8.61
CA PHE A 111 14.68 -14.75 8.66
C PHE A 111 15.65 -15.65 7.88
N LEU A 112 16.64 -15.05 7.20
CA LEU A 112 17.68 -15.76 6.43
C LEU A 112 18.53 -16.69 7.29
N GLY A 113 18.74 -16.36 8.57
CA GLY A 113 19.52 -17.16 9.52
C GLY A 113 18.92 -18.54 9.86
N GLN A 114 17.67 -18.80 9.46
CA GLN A 114 17.03 -20.10 9.63
C GLN A 114 17.56 -21.15 8.65
N ARG A 115 18.27 -20.73 7.59
CA ARG A 115 18.86 -21.60 6.58
C ARG A 115 20.35 -21.79 6.83
N ASP A 116 20.80 -23.03 6.96
CA ASP A 116 22.23 -23.36 7.01
C ASP A 116 22.87 -23.19 5.61
N LEU A 117 23.36 -21.99 5.33
CA LEU A 117 23.92 -21.62 4.04
C LEU A 117 25.16 -22.46 3.64
N LYS A 118 25.88 -23.08 4.60
CA LYS A 118 27.00 -23.94 4.30
C LYS A 118 26.56 -25.28 3.71
N LYS A 119 25.43 -25.81 4.19
CA LYS A 119 24.85 -27.06 3.69
C LYS A 119 23.87 -26.85 2.55
N ASN A 120 23.15 -25.70 2.56
CA ASN A 120 22.11 -25.40 1.62
C ASN A 120 22.22 -23.94 1.13
N PRO A 121 23.24 -23.61 0.30
CA PRO A 121 23.40 -22.25 -0.23
C PRO A 121 22.28 -21.91 -1.19
N TYR A 122 22.02 -20.62 -1.36
CA TYR A 122 21.16 -20.12 -2.44
C TYR A 122 21.85 -20.35 -3.77
N ARG A 123 21.19 -21.05 -4.68
CA ARG A 123 21.73 -21.35 -6.02
C ARG A 123 21.12 -20.46 -7.08
N THR A 124 19.85 -20.09 -6.87
CA THR A 124 19.05 -19.34 -7.82
C THR A 124 18.40 -18.17 -7.11
N ILE A 125 18.64 -16.97 -7.60
CA ILE A 125 18.08 -15.73 -7.07
C ILE A 125 17.30 -15.04 -8.18
N LEU A 126 16.03 -14.69 -7.92
CA LEU A 126 15.21 -13.86 -8.78
C LEU A 126 15.17 -12.45 -8.18
N CYS A 127 15.61 -11.44 -8.95
CA CYS A 127 15.51 -10.04 -8.56
C CYS A 127 14.27 -9.43 -9.21
N LEU A 128 13.39 -8.86 -8.39
CA LEU A 128 12.23 -8.06 -8.79
C LEU A 128 12.40 -6.64 -8.25
N GLY A 129 11.93 -5.63 -8.97
CA GLY A 129 12.07 -4.25 -8.53
C GLY A 129 12.02 -3.28 -9.68
N ASN A 130 12.56 -2.09 -9.44
CA ASN A 130 12.66 -1.04 -10.43
C ASN A 130 14.12 -0.55 -10.59
N ASP A 131 14.37 0.74 -10.59
CA ASP A 131 15.61 1.37 -10.98
C ASP A 131 16.86 0.85 -10.25
N PRO A 132 16.87 0.53 -8.94
CA PRO A 132 18.03 -0.05 -8.28
C PRO A 132 18.59 -1.31 -8.94
N PHE A 133 17.73 -2.13 -9.53
CA PHE A 133 18.15 -3.33 -10.28
C PHE A 133 18.19 -3.11 -11.78
N SER A 134 17.38 -2.18 -12.33
CA SER A 134 17.20 -2.07 -13.77
C SER A 134 18.15 -1.07 -14.44
N ASP A 135 18.62 -0.05 -13.74
CA ASP A 135 19.42 1.03 -14.33
C ASP A 135 20.77 0.56 -14.79
N GLU A 136 21.43 -0.29 -14.03
CA GLU A 136 22.67 -0.91 -14.44
C GLU A 136 22.51 -2.43 -14.53
N ARG A 137 22.44 -2.94 -15.78
CA ARG A 137 22.37 -4.38 -16.06
C ARG A 137 23.74 -4.86 -16.54
N GLY A 138 24.13 -6.05 -16.11
CA GLY A 138 25.42 -6.62 -16.45
C GLY A 138 26.51 -6.26 -15.43
N GLU A 139 27.74 -6.12 -15.88
CA GLU A 139 28.90 -5.98 -15.00
C GLU A 139 28.83 -4.68 -14.18
N GLY A 140 28.87 -4.81 -12.86
CA GLY A 140 28.82 -3.67 -11.93
C GLY A 140 27.44 -3.38 -11.38
N GLY A 141 26.36 -3.83 -12.02
CA GLY A 141 24.99 -3.67 -11.54
C GLY A 141 24.73 -4.45 -10.24
N LEU A 142 23.69 -4.06 -9.54
CA LEU A 142 23.37 -4.66 -8.23
C LEU A 142 23.17 -6.19 -8.31
N ALA A 143 22.45 -6.65 -9.33
CA ALA A 143 22.22 -8.08 -9.56
C ALA A 143 23.54 -8.86 -9.80
N ASP A 144 24.46 -8.28 -10.57
CA ASP A 144 25.80 -8.87 -10.83
C ASP A 144 26.64 -8.92 -9.54
N ARG A 145 26.59 -7.85 -8.73
CA ARG A 145 27.29 -7.81 -7.44
C ARG A 145 26.75 -8.87 -6.48
N ILE A 146 25.43 -9.08 -6.45
CA ILE A 146 24.81 -10.17 -5.69
C ILE A 146 25.32 -11.51 -6.19
N ALA A 147 25.32 -11.75 -7.51
CA ALA A 147 25.84 -12.98 -8.11
C ALA A 147 27.30 -13.25 -7.72
N LYS A 148 28.17 -12.25 -7.84
CA LYS A 148 29.59 -12.36 -7.47
C LYS A 148 29.81 -12.64 -5.99
N LYS A 149 28.99 -12.04 -5.12
CA LYS A 149 29.11 -12.21 -3.67
C LYS A 149 28.56 -13.56 -3.17
N THR A 150 27.46 -14.02 -3.77
CA THR A 150 26.79 -15.25 -3.32
C THR A 150 27.22 -16.52 -4.07
N GLY A 151 27.78 -16.36 -5.27
CA GLY A 151 28.02 -17.46 -6.19
C GLY A 151 26.75 -18.05 -6.82
N ALA A 152 25.60 -17.45 -6.60
CA ALA A 152 24.31 -17.88 -7.15
C ALA A 152 24.14 -17.40 -8.61
N LYS A 153 23.28 -18.10 -9.34
CA LYS A 153 22.74 -17.56 -10.60
C LYS A 153 21.66 -16.53 -10.26
N VAL A 154 21.86 -15.30 -10.70
CA VAL A 154 20.93 -14.20 -10.46
C VAL A 154 20.22 -13.85 -11.76
N TYR A 155 18.89 -13.77 -11.67
CA TYR A 155 17.99 -13.45 -12.77
C TYR A 155 17.33 -12.10 -12.48
N ASN A 156 17.67 -11.09 -13.25
CA ASN A 156 17.20 -9.72 -13.05
C ASN A 156 15.96 -9.45 -13.89
N ALA A 157 14.78 -9.41 -13.27
CA ALA A 157 13.50 -9.14 -13.88
C ALA A 157 12.90 -7.80 -13.41
N ALA A 158 13.74 -6.84 -13.07
CA ALA A 158 13.30 -5.51 -12.64
C ALA A 158 12.89 -4.64 -13.85
N PHE A 159 11.82 -3.85 -13.70
CA PHE A 159 11.28 -2.96 -14.72
C PHE A 159 11.54 -1.50 -14.34
N PRO A 160 12.23 -0.72 -15.19
CA PRO A 160 12.59 0.66 -14.85
C PRO A 160 11.38 1.54 -14.60
N GLY A 161 11.46 2.46 -13.65
CA GLY A 161 10.42 3.43 -13.31
C GLY A 161 9.10 2.83 -12.84
N SER A 162 9.02 1.51 -12.63
CA SER A 162 7.81 0.84 -12.14
C SER A 162 7.58 1.10 -10.65
N ARG A 163 6.35 0.89 -10.19
CA ARG A 163 5.92 1.14 -8.81
C ARG A 163 5.47 -0.14 -8.11
N VAL A 164 5.36 -0.05 -6.80
CA VAL A 164 4.72 -1.10 -6.00
C VAL A 164 3.20 -1.00 -6.11
N ALA A 165 2.65 0.18 -5.81
CA ALA A 165 1.21 0.45 -5.86
C ALA A 165 0.70 0.54 -7.30
N ALA A 166 -0.49 0.00 -7.55
CA ALA A 166 -1.21 0.25 -8.79
C ALA A 166 -1.79 1.68 -8.80
N LYS A 167 -1.90 2.28 -9.97
CA LYS A 167 -2.53 3.60 -10.12
C LYS A 167 -4.04 3.54 -9.95
N SER A 168 -4.64 2.39 -10.25
CA SER A 168 -6.07 2.15 -10.09
C SER A 168 -6.32 0.71 -9.62
N ALA A 169 -7.47 0.46 -8.98
CA ALA A 169 -7.84 -0.86 -8.46
C ALA A 169 -7.98 -1.95 -9.54
N GLY A 170 -8.08 -1.55 -10.80
CA GLY A 170 -8.05 -2.44 -11.96
C GLY A 170 -7.33 -1.76 -13.11
N TYR A 171 -6.60 -2.51 -13.90
CA TYR A 171 -5.88 -1.96 -15.05
C TYR A 171 -6.85 -1.33 -16.05
N SER A 172 -6.67 -0.04 -16.31
CA SER A 172 -7.56 0.76 -17.16
C SER A 172 -7.03 0.97 -18.58
N GLY A 173 -5.80 0.56 -18.88
CA GLY A 173 -5.13 0.81 -20.15
C GLY A 173 -4.55 2.22 -20.31
N ASN A 174 -4.81 3.12 -19.38
CA ASN A 174 -4.37 4.52 -19.47
C ASN A 174 -2.93 4.74 -18.95
N ASP A 175 -2.39 3.78 -18.25
CA ASP A 175 -1.05 3.84 -17.67
C ASP A 175 -0.33 2.50 -17.91
N PRO A 176 0.31 2.31 -19.07
CA PRO A 176 0.93 1.03 -19.42
C PRO A 176 2.00 0.58 -18.42
N ILE A 177 2.71 1.50 -17.77
CA ILE A 177 3.75 1.20 -16.78
C ILE A 177 3.18 0.45 -15.56
N ASP A 178 1.91 0.66 -15.24
CA ASP A 178 1.23 0.01 -14.12
C ASP A 178 1.27 -1.51 -14.21
N LEU A 179 1.15 -2.06 -15.44
CA LEU A 179 1.26 -3.51 -15.69
C LEU A 179 2.61 -4.10 -15.31
N PHE A 180 3.67 -3.30 -15.35
CA PHE A 180 5.03 -3.70 -15.04
C PHE A 180 5.41 -3.39 -13.58
N GLY A 181 4.46 -2.88 -12.78
CA GLY A 181 4.60 -2.67 -11.35
C GLY A 181 4.53 -3.99 -10.57
N PHE A 182 4.99 -3.94 -9.32
CA PHE A 182 5.12 -5.11 -8.45
C PHE A 182 3.82 -5.92 -8.33
N LEU A 183 2.70 -5.23 -8.08
CA LEU A 183 1.40 -5.86 -7.90
C LEU A 183 1.01 -6.72 -9.12
N TYR A 184 1.09 -6.14 -10.32
CA TYR A 184 0.64 -6.84 -11.53
C TYR A 184 1.64 -7.90 -11.97
N VAL A 185 2.95 -7.63 -11.93
CA VAL A 185 3.99 -8.61 -12.27
C VAL A 185 3.85 -9.86 -11.39
N THR A 186 3.70 -9.69 -10.07
CA THR A 186 3.56 -10.83 -9.15
C THR A 186 2.24 -11.58 -9.35
N SER A 187 1.16 -10.86 -9.66
CA SER A 187 -0.14 -11.45 -9.98
C SER A 187 -0.08 -12.30 -11.27
N TYR A 188 0.56 -11.80 -12.32
CA TYR A 188 0.74 -12.54 -13.57
C TYR A 188 1.71 -13.71 -13.42
N LEU A 189 2.76 -13.56 -12.64
CA LEU A 189 3.65 -14.66 -12.28
C LEU A 189 2.87 -15.77 -11.56
N LYS A 190 2.06 -15.43 -10.55
CA LYS A 190 1.20 -16.39 -9.84
C LYS A 190 0.25 -17.09 -10.79
N ALA A 191 -0.41 -16.35 -11.66
CA ALA A 191 -1.36 -16.88 -12.64
C ALA A 191 -0.68 -17.69 -13.77
N GLY A 192 0.64 -17.56 -13.96
CA GLY A 192 1.35 -18.16 -15.10
C GLY A 192 0.98 -17.51 -16.44
N ASN A 193 0.51 -16.28 -16.44
CA ASN A 193 0.04 -15.57 -17.64
C ASN A 193 0.85 -14.28 -17.88
N LEU A 194 2.02 -14.41 -18.45
CA LEU A 194 2.89 -13.28 -18.82
C LEU A 194 2.55 -12.69 -20.21
N GLY A 195 1.59 -13.27 -20.92
CA GLY A 195 1.16 -12.80 -22.25
C GLY A 195 0.65 -11.36 -22.21
N VAL A 196 -0.05 -10.98 -21.14
CA VAL A 196 -0.56 -9.61 -20.96
C VAL A 196 0.59 -8.57 -20.93
N LEU A 197 1.72 -8.91 -20.29
CA LEU A 197 2.91 -8.03 -20.30
C LEU A 197 3.53 -7.97 -21.70
N ALA A 198 3.61 -9.10 -22.40
CA ALA A 198 4.16 -9.16 -23.76
C ALA A 198 3.33 -8.34 -24.77
N ASP A 199 2.00 -8.41 -24.67
CA ASP A 199 1.08 -7.67 -25.54
C ASP A 199 1.20 -6.15 -25.37
N ASN A 200 1.63 -5.69 -24.20
CA ASN A 200 1.80 -4.27 -23.87
C ASN A 200 3.25 -3.77 -23.96
N LEU A 201 4.20 -4.65 -24.29
CA LEU A 201 5.62 -4.30 -24.34
C LEU A 201 5.93 -3.23 -25.39
N SER A 202 5.19 -3.22 -26.51
CA SER A 202 5.36 -2.24 -27.59
C SER A 202 5.11 -0.78 -27.17
N SER A 203 4.49 -0.56 -26.03
CA SER A 203 4.31 0.77 -25.46
C SER A 203 5.62 1.37 -24.88
N PHE A 204 6.66 0.55 -24.76
CA PHE A 204 7.94 0.94 -24.18
C PHE A 204 9.05 0.81 -25.22
N GLN A 205 9.85 1.90 -25.39
CA GLN A 205 11.02 1.90 -26.26
C GLN A 205 12.30 1.50 -25.52
N ASP A 206 12.25 1.46 -24.18
CA ASP A 206 13.38 1.09 -23.36
C ASP A 206 13.56 -0.44 -23.38
N GLU A 207 14.68 -0.87 -23.93
CA GLU A 207 15.03 -2.28 -24.09
C GLU A 207 15.07 -3.04 -22.74
N ARG A 208 15.25 -2.35 -21.64
CA ARG A 208 15.28 -2.96 -20.31
C ARG A 208 13.96 -3.64 -19.95
N TYR A 209 12.82 -3.15 -20.49
CA TYR A 209 11.52 -3.82 -20.35
C TYR A 209 11.48 -5.17 -21.06
N ALA A 210 11.99 -5.22 -22.30
CA ALA A 210 12.06 -6.46 -23.05
C ALA A 210 13.00 -7.47 -22.37
N GLN A 211 14.15 -7.02 -21.91
CA GLN A 211 15.13 -7.86 -21.19
C GLN A 211 14.53 -8.44 -19.90
N ALA A 212 13.84 -7.63 -19.09
CA ALA A 212 13.21 -8.08 -17.86
C ALA A 212 12.08 -9.09 -18.13
N LEU A 213 11.23 -8.80 -19.11
CA LEU A 213 10.15 -9.70 -19.49
C LEU A 213 10.68 -11.02 -20.04
N GLN A 214 11.75 -10.99 -20.85
CA GLN A 214 12.38 -12.20 -21.35
C GLN A 214 12.87 -13.10 -20.23
N VAL A 215 13.50 -12.54 -19.18
CA VAL A 215 13.92 -13.30 -18.00
C VAL A 215 12.73 -14.03 -17.37
N LEU A 216 11.58 -13.36 -17.25
CA LEU A 216 10.36 -13.97 -16.70
C LEU A 216 9.78 -15.04 -17.62
N GLN A 217 9.76 -14.81 -18.93
CA GLN A 217 9.20 -15.74 -19.92
C GLN A 217 10.07 -16.98 -20.10
N ASP A 218 11.40 -16.83 -20.13
CA ASP A 218 12.33 -17.95 -20.22
C ASP A 218 12.23 -18.87 -19.01
N GLY A 219 11.86 -18.33 -17.86
CA GLY A 219 11.65 -19.11 -16.63
C GLY A 219 12.85 -19.93 -16.18
N ALA A 220 14.06 -19.61 -16.66
CA ALA A 220 15.27 -20.38 -16.40
C ALA A 220 15.69 -20.39 -14.90
N PHE A 221 15.07 -19.52 -14.09
CA PHE A 221 15.23 -19.55 -12.64
C PHE A 221 14.43 -20.69 -11.98
N GLY A 222 13.40 -21.26 -12.65
CA GLY A 222 12.59 -22.35 -12.14
C GLY A 222 11.83 -22.00 -10.86
N GLU A 223 12.05 -22.78 -9.80
CA GLU A 223 11.67 -22.39 -8.43
C GLU A 223 12.87 -21.67 -7.81
N PRO A 224 12.84 -20.34 -7.63
CA PRO A 224 13.99 -19.62 -7.07
C PRO A 224 14.20 -19.99 -5.60
N ASP A 225 15.46 -20.14 -5.20
CA ASP A 225 15.79 -20.34 -3.79
C ASP A 225 15.57 -19.06 -2.97
N LEU A 226 15.83 -17.90 -3.61
CA LEU A 226 15.69 -16.57 -3.02
C LEU A 226 15.02 -15.64 -4.04
N ILE A 227 14.11 -14.79 -3.55
CA ILE A 227 13.56 -13.67 -4.29
C ILE A 227 14.03 -12.40 -3.59
N ALA A 228 14.81 -11.59 -4.28
CA ALA A 228 15.26 -10.28 -3.81
C ALA A 228 14.39 -9.20 -4.44
N ILE A 229 13.76 -8.37 -3.61
CA ILE A 229 12.84 -7.32 -4.03
C ILE A 229 13.44 -5.99 -3.60
N MET A 230 13.52 -5.02 -4.53
CA MET A 230 13.96 -3.66 -4.22
C MET A 230 13.26 -2.66 -5.14
N TYR A 231 12.46 -1.79 -4.55
CA TYR A 231 11.87 -0.63 -5.18
C TYR A 231 12.46 0.62 -4.54
N ASP A 232 12.64 1.64 -5.33
CA ASP A 232 13.07 2.96 -4.84
C ASP A 232 11.88 3.78 -4.32
N GLY A 233 12.08 5.08 -4.08
CA GLY A 233 11.05 6.00 -3.62
C GLY A 233 10.01 6.42 -4.66
N THR A 234 9.88 5.76 -5.80
CA THR A 234 8.98 6.15 -6.90
C THR A 234 7.52 6.25 -6.47
N ASP A 235 7.04 5.36 -5.59
CA ASP A 235 5.67 5.45 -5.04
C ASP A 235 5.46 6.75 -4.25
N TYR A 236 6.42 7.15 -3.42
CA TYR A 236 6.41 8.43 -2.71
C TYR A 236 6.47 9.61 -3.71
N LEU A 237 7.41 9.59 -4.65
CA LEU A 237 7.63 10.66 -5.63
C LEU A 237 6.43 10.88 -6.55
N THR A 238 5.67 9.83 -6.85
CA THR A 238 4.47 9.88 -7.70
C THR A 238 3.18 10.08 -6.91
N GLY A 239 3.25 10.15 -5.56
CA GLY A 239 2.12 10.43 -4.69
C GLY A 239 1.15 9.26 -4.54
N ALA A 240 1.62 8.01 -4.63
CA ALA A 240 0.80 6.85 -4.27
C ALA A 240 0.49 6.91 -2.77
N PRO A 241 -0.75 6.63 -2.31
CA PRO A 241 -1.04 6.57 -0.89
C PRO A 241 -0.18 5.49 -0.19
N PRO A 242 0.45 5.76 0.96
CA PRO A 242 1.30 4.76 1.62
C PRO A 242 0.49 3.59 2.19
N PHE A 243 -0.73 3.81 2.65
CA PHE A 243 -1.62 2.77 3.22
C PHE A 243 -3.08 3.22 3.21
N ALA A 244 -4.00 2.27 3.43
CA ALA A 244 -5.42 2.53 3.69
C ALA A 244 -5.78 2.09 5.12
N ASN A 245 -6.55 2.93 5.85
CA ASN A 245 -6.85 2.69 7.27
C ASN A 245 -7.71 1.44 7.56
N GLN A 246 -8.41 0.90 6.56
CA GLN A 246 -9.37 -0.18 6.74
C GLN A 246 -9.16 -1.34 5.77
N ASN A 247 -8.12 -1.29 4.95
CA ASN A 247 -7.87 -2.30 3.93
C ASN A 247 -6.36 -2.49 3.71
N ASP A 248 -5.78 -3.45 4.40
CA ASP A 248 -4.36 -3.81 4.29
C ASP A 248 -4.01 -4.47 2.94
N SER A 249 -4.99 -4.63 2.07
CA SER A 249 -4.85 -5.21 0.73
C SER A 249 -5.43 -4.29 -0.35
N ASP A 250 -5.40 -2.98 -0.12
CA ASP A 250 -5.83 -2.01 -1.13
C ASP A 250 -4.74 -1.88 -2.22
N PRO A 251 -5.02 -2.31 -3.46
CA PRO A 251 -4.03 -2.35 -4.54
C PRO A 251 -3.49 -0.98 -4.96
N VAL A 252 -4.19 0.11 -4.64
CA VAL A 252 -3.76 1.48 -4.98
C VAL A 252 -2.92 2.13 -3.89
N THR A 253 -2.63 1.42 -2.81
CA THR A 253 -1.72 1.88 -1.77
C THR A 253 -0.42 1.08 -1.80
N PHE A 254 0.67 1.73 -1.40
CA PHE A 254 1.99 1.09 -1.35
C PHE A 254 1.99 -0.17 -0.47
N ALA A 255 1.53 -0.06 0.78
CA ALA A 255 1.48 -1.19 1.71
C ALA A 255 0.55 -2.30 1.24
N GLY A 256 -0.64 -1.95 0.73
CA GLY A 256 -1.61 -2.95 0.27
C GLY A 256 -1.14 -3.70 -0.96
N ALA A 257 -0.53 -3.01 -1.93
CA ALA A 257 0.05 -3.64 -3.12
C ALA A 257 1.25 -4.52 -2.77
N LEU A 258 2.12 -4.06 -1.86
CA LEU A 258 3.24 -4.85 -1.35
C LEU A 258 2.74 -6.14 -0.68
N ASN A 259 1.74 -6.02 0.19
CA ASN A 259 1.13 -7.16 0.88
C ASN A 259 0.55 -8.19 -0.10
N LEU A 260 -0.21 -7.73 -1.10
CA LEU A 260 -0.78 -8.59 -2.14
C LEU A 260 0.30 -9.27 -2.98
N GLY A 261 1.33 -8.53 -3.39
CA GLY A 261 2.42 -9.07 -4.21
C GLY A 261 3.27 -10.09 -3.46
N LEU A 262 3.61 -9.83 -2.19
CA LEU A 262 4.33 -10.80 -1.34
C LEU A 262 3.51 -12.07 -1.13
N SER A 263 2.20 -11.94 -0.88
CA SER A 263 1.29 -13.08 -0.79
C SER A 263 1.28 -13.91 -2.08
N ALA A 264 1.21 -13.25 -3.23
CA ALA A 264 1.24 -13.92 -4.53
C ALA A 264 2.53 -14.71 -4.76
N LEU A 265 3.68 -14.15 -4.39
CA LEU A 265 4.98 -14.83 -4.50
C LEU A 265 5.09 -16.03 -3.55
N LYS A 266 4.62 -15.89 -2.30
CA LYS A 266 4.59 -17.01 -1.32
C LYS A 266 3.70 -18.16 -1.76
N GLU A 267 2.55 -17.85 -2.38
CA GLU A 267 1.68 -18.87 -2.94
C GLU A 267 2.30 -19.56 -4.16
N LYS A 268 2.98 -18.79 -5.02
CA LYS A 268 3.65 -19.32 -6.22
C LYS A 268 4.84 -20.20 -5.87
N TRP A 269 5.69 -19.74 -4.95
CA TRP A 269 6.93 -20.40 -4.56
C TRP A 269 7.05 -20.50 -3.04
N PRO A 270 6.32 -21.41 -2.41
CA PRO A 270 6.22 -21.50 -0.95
C PRO A 270 7.54 -21.91 -0.26
N LYS A 271 8.53 -22.37 -1.02
CA LYS A 271 9.86 -22.73 -0.51
C LYS A 271 10.90 -21.63 -0.71
N ALA A 272 10.59 -20.62 -1.52
CA ALA A 272 11.51 -19.52 -1.75
C ALA A 272 11.64 -18.65 -0.50
N THR A 273 12.88 -18.29 -0.17
CA THR A 273 13.12 -17.22 0.79
C THR A 273 12.86 -15.87 0.11
N ILE A 274 12.11 -14.99 0.72
CA ILE A 274 11.88 -13.64 0.20
C ILE A 274 12.65 -12.65 1.07
N VAL A 275 13.38 -11.75 0.42
CA VAL A 275 14.03 -10.61 1.05
C VAL A 275 13.62 -9.32 0.35
N VAL A 276 13.14 -8.37 1.12
CA VAL A 276 12.89 -7.00 0.67
C VAL A 276 14.07 -6.15 1.12
N LEU A 277 14.69 -5.48 0.17
CA LEU A 277 15.69 -4.46 0.44
C LEU A 277 14.93 -3.14 0.44
N SER A 278 14.92 -2.42 1.56
CA SER A 278 14.14 -1.21 1.68
C SER A 278 14.50 -0.18 0.62
N MET A 279 13.53 0.68 0.33
CA MET A 279 13.79 1.83 -0.54
C MET A 279 14.99 2.64 -0.02
N PRO A 280 15.87 3.13 -0.89
CA PRO A 280 16.93 4.04 -0.49
C PRO A 280 16.34 5.42 -0.21
N TYR A 281 17.06 6.24 0.54
CA TYR A 281 16.76 7.66 0.68
C TYR A 281 16.74 8.35 -0.69
N CYS A 282 15.75 9.19 -0.94
CA CYS A 282 15.64 9.94 -2.16
C CYS A 282 15.26 11.41 -1.93
N LEU A 283 15.58 12.23 -2.92
CA LEU A 283 15.20 13.65 -2.99
C LEU A 283 14.06 13.83 -3.99
N SER A 284 13.07 14.65 -3.65
CA SER A 284 12.08 15.12 -4.62
C SER A 284 12.65 16.30 -5.41
N ARG A 285 12.28 16.42 -6.70
CA ARG A 285 12.64 17.59 -7.50
C ARG A 285 11.46 18.54 -7.57
N ASN A 286 11.65 19.76 -7.10
CA ASN A 286 10.65 20.81 -7.14
C ASN A 286 10.55 21.46 -8.53
N ALA A 287 9.42 22.13 -8.80
CA ALA A 287 9.19 22.80 -10.08
C ALA A 287 10.19 23.92 -10.39
N ASP A 288 10.80 24.52 -9.38
CA ASP A 288 11.85 25.56 -9.51
C ASP A 288 13.26 24.98 -9.71
N GLY A 289 13.37 23.64 -9.75
CA GLY A 289 14.63 22.92 -9.91
C GLY A 289 15.42 22.69 -8.62
N THR A 290 14.91 23.12 -7.48
CA THR A 290 15.47 22.77 -6.17
C THR A 290 15.12 21.34 -5.79
N TYR A 291 15.80 20.79 -4.79
CA TYR A 291 15.54 19.46 -4.28
C TYR A 291 14.93 19.55 -2.90
N GLY A 292 13.83 18.82 -2.70
CA GLY A 292 13.19 18.59 -1.40
C GLY A 292 13.75 17.32 -0.76
N ASP A 293 13.86 17.35 0.54
CA ASP A 293 14.36 16.25 1.35
C ASP A 293 13.21 15.28 1.64
N GLY A 294 13.38 13.99 1.30
CA GLY A 294 12.36 12.96 1.49
C GLY A 294 11.90 12.80 2.93
N ASP A 295 12.76 13.10 3.93
CA ASP A 295 12.40 13.04 5.34
C ASP A 295 11.47 14.17 5.78
N THR A 296 11.50 15.28 5.07
CA THR A 296 10.77 16.50 5.47
C THR A 296 9.65 16.86 4.50
N GLU A 297 9.80 16.56 3.22
CA GLU A 297 8.83 16.88 2.18
C GLU A 297 7.61 15.95 2.22
N ASN A 298 6.42 16.54 2.18
CA ASN A 298 5.16 15.81 2.02
C ASN A 298 4.60 16.09 0.63
N LEU A 299 4.69 15.12 -0.25
CA LEU A 299 4.20 15.21 -1.64
C LEU A 299 2.70 14.94 -1.79
N GLY A 300 1.94 15.05 -0.70
CA GLY A 300 0.47 14.92 -0.67
C GLY A 300 -0.04 13.71 0.12
N ASN A 301 0.76 12.67 0.27
CA ASN A 301 0.36 11.44 0.96
C ASN A 301 1.31 11.01 2.10
N GLY A 302 2.12 11.94 2.59
CA GLY A 302 3.10 11.68 3.66
C GLY A 302 4.54 11.89 3.19
N LYS A 303 5.47 11.72 4.12
CA LYS A 303 6.91 11.81 3.91
C LYS A 303 7.47 10.43 3.59
N LEU A 304 8.67 10.35 3.02
CA LEU A 304 9.30 9.09 2.66
C LEU A 304 9.44 8.08 3.83
N PRO A 305 9.78 8.49 5.08
CA PRO A 305 9.81 7.57 6.22
C PRO A 305 8.50 6.84 6.51
N VAL A 306 7.35 7.39 6.10
CA VAL A 306 6.05 6.70 6.25
C VAL A 306 6.00 5.48 5.35
N TYR A 307 6.52 5.58 4.12
CA TYR A 307 6.58 4.46 3.18
C TYR A 307 7.55 3.39 3.68
N TRP A 308 8.74 3.79 4.15
CA TRP A 308 9.70 2.89 4.77
C TRP A 308 9.09 2.13 5.96
N THR A 309 8.41 2.84 6.88
CA THR A 309 7.73 2.19 8.01
C THR A 309 6.70 1.18 7.54
N LYS A 310 5.92 1.52 6.51
CA LYS A 310 4.92 0.60 5.96
C LYS A 310 5.53 -0.59 5.23
N GLU A 311 6.66 -0.40 4.57
CA GLU A 311 7.43 -1.49 3.97
C GLU A 311 7.90 -2.49 5.02
N HIS A 312 8.48 -1.99 6.12
CA HIS A 312 8.89 -2.78 7.28
C HIS A 312 7.70 -3.51 7.92
N ASP A 313 6.61 -2.80 8.25
CA ASP A 313 5.40 -3.38 8.85
C ASP A 313 4.84 -4.55 8.00
N VAL A 314 4.79 -4.37 6.67
CA VAL A 314 4.29 -5.41 5.76
C VAL A 314 5.25 -6.61 5.72
N CYS A 315 6.56 -6.38 5.71
CA CYS A 315 7.55 -7.45 5.75
C CYS A 315 7.45 -8.27 7.04
N GLU A 316 7.31 -7.61 8.19
CA GLU A 316 7.09 -8.26 9.48
C GLU A 316 5.80 -9.09 9.48
N MET A 317 4.69 -8.49 9.06
CA MET A 317 3.39 -9.17 8.96
C MET A 317 3.44 -10.40 8.05
N GLN A 318 4.16 -10.30 6.93
CA GLN A 318 4.32 -11.39 5.98
C GLN A 318 5.39 -12.42 6.41
N GLY A 319 6.19 -12.12 7.42
CA GLY A 319 7.29 -12.97 7.86
C GLY A 319 8.34 -13.16 6.75
N VAL A 320 8.64 -12.10 6.01
CA VAL A 320 9.72 -12.07 5.02
C VAL A 320 10.89 -11.26 5.55
N SER A 321 12.10 -11.56 5.06
CA SER A 321 13.29 -10.84 5.48
C SER A 321 13.26 -9.42 4.93
N PHE A 322 13.70 -8.47 5.74
CA PHE A 322 13.83 -7.06 5.38
C PHE A 322 15.26 -6.62 5.69
N ILE A 323 15.86 -5.87 4.77
CA ILE A 323 17.19 -5.27 4.93
C ILE A 323 17.03 -3.76 4.80
N ASP A 324 17.41 -3.04 5.84
CA ASP A 324 17.28 -1.60 5.90
C ASP A 324 18.40 -0.89 5.13
N ASN A 325 18.09 -0.45 3.90
CA ASN A 325 18.99 0.37 3.08
C ASN A 325 18.72 1.87 3.27
N TYR A 326 17.66 2.24 3.97
CA TYR A 326 17.30 3.63 4.17
C TYR A 326 18.19 4.26 5.26
N TYR A 327 18.08 3.76 6.47
CA TYR A 327 18.87 4.23 7.60
C TYR A 327 20.27 3.61 7.63
N GLY A 328 20.43 2.36 7.21
CA GLY A 328 21.71 1.67 7.16
C GLY A 328 22.74 2.26 6.19
N LEU A 329 22.34 3.10 5.25
CA LEU A 329 23.25 3.80 4.33
C LEU A 329 23.71 5.17 4.85
N ILE A 330 23.10 5.67 5.93
CA ILE A 330 23.36 7.01 6.49
C ILE A 330 24.41 6.97 7.62
N SER A 331 24.73 5.78 8.15
CA SER A 331 25.69 5.56 9.25
C SER A 331 27.15 5.62 8.81
#